data_23e8aff7e275b349b907e91e121a4208
#
_entry.id   23e8aff7e275b349b907e91e121a4208
#
_cell.length_a   1.000
_cell.length_b   1.000
_cell.length_c   1.000
_cell.angle_alpha   90.00
_cell.angle_beta   90.00
_cell.angle_gamma   90.00
#
_symmetry.space_group_name_H-M   'P 1'
#
loop_
_entity.id
_entity.type
_entity.pdbx_description
1 polymer ?
#
loop_
_entity_poly.entity_id
_entity_poly.type
_entity_poly.pdbx_seq_one_letter_code
_entity_poly.pdbx_strand_id
1 'polypeptide(L)'
;MKTSKKVIALVLSLVMLMGCFSATAFAIDEAYTPSIVIPGIFQSETKYYEDGKATNAEPPFFMGSTIEIVGMALTDALIPIGKLLTTQEDKDNKAAQAVADILGEALMERSRCDENGKFVHDIRATKYNDCFADLSAHDQEYILDQIPLQNYIDIAGGENLYFFSYASLGNMIDTAEELYEFIQFVKEDTGSDKVNIVPISQGGSLANALMQLYIDKGRSVAEDINRIVYVVPALDGSTLIGEIYQYGLLDDKELYTTMLPSLMGEEDMISYLINVVLRIMPNANVNSILDTAVHTLINDYMRYSTLLWGLCPSGNYEACREMYLMDEGLEEIRRQTDWFYGAQCNRYDNILKAIEDGVKVFDIVDYNVSLYQLVDSWDEVNADGIIQLDSTSMGAFSYGVDIQLGSDYVATHNNCSDPENHDHADPNGIVDACTGLLPETTFYFYNQNHERTGSNDVIMKLVTDLLVDETFVDVFSKPDKFPQFNVGRNSKGLMRDVAEMKEYDTSDLTDEEKALLKDAIAQAEAQLDQTNVDIDAFEAAKDNFYSVRDRILNRDKEPEEKENGAYMNFEDALKQIFQMLTDILYIFFGNAGFGEM
;
A
#
# COMPACT_ATOMS: atom_id res chain seq x y z
N MET A 1 -6.44 -17.79 -79.30
CA MET A 1 -5.24 -17.26 -78.55
C MET A 1 -5.52 -16.11 -77.58
N LYS A 2 -6.59 -15.31 -77.72
CA LYS A 2 -6.91 -14.22 -76.78
C LYS A 2 -7.59 -14.69 -75.50
N THR A 3 -8.29 -15.81 -75.46
CA THR A 3 -9.06 -16.35 -74.34
C THR A 3 -8.12 -17.08 -73.32
N SER A 4 -7.10 -17.76 -73.80
CA SER A 4 -6.16 -18.49 -72.93
C SER A 4 -5.26 -17.57 -72.10
N LYS A 5 -4.93 -16.38 -72.61
CA LYS A 5 -4.12 -15.39 -71.85
C LYS A 5 -4.92 -14.74 -70.71
N LYS A 6 -6.24 -14.58 -70.87
CA LYS A 6 -7.10 -14.04 -69.80
C LYS A 6 -7.36 -15.06 -68.69
N VAL A 7 -7.47 -16.33 -69.03
CA VAL A 7 -7.60 -17.42 -68.04
C VAL A 7 -6.29 -17.61 -67.25
N ILE A 8 -5.13 -17.55 -67.92
CA ILE A 8 -3.82 -17.63 -67.24
C ILE A 8 -3.59 -16.41 -66.34
N ALA A 9 -3.99 -15.20 -66.78
CA ALA A 9 -3.89 -14.00 -65.92
C ALA A 9 -4.84 -14.08 -64.72
N LEU A 10 -6.03 -14.64 -64.85
CA LEU A 10 -6.99 -14.82 -63.76
C LEU A 10 -6.48 -15.89 -62.76
N VAL A 11 -5.91 -16.99 -63.27
CA VAL A 11 -5.33 -18.04 -62.40
C VAL A 11 -4.08 -17.52 -61.66
N LEU A 12 -3.22 -16.74 -62.34
CA LEU A 12 -2.05 -16.10 -61.68
C LEU A 12 -2.47 -15.05 -60.64
N SER A 13 -3.54 -14.29 -60.90
CA SER A 13 -4.09 -13.34 -59.93
C SER A 13 -4.70 -14.06 -58.72
N LEU A 14 -5.37 -15.19 -58.92
CA LEU A 14 -5.91 -16.03 -57.83
C LEU A 14 -4.79 -16.69 -57.03
N VAL A 15 -3.71 -17.16 -57.66
CA VAL A 15 -2.54 -17.72 -56.97
C VAL A 15 -1.76 -16.64 -56.23
N MET A 16 -1.66 -15.42 -56.78
CA MET A 16 -1.08 -14.29 -56.01
C MET A 16 -1.99 -13.87 -54.86
N LEU A 17 -3.31 -13.83 -55.01
CA LEU A 17 -4.23 -13.57 -53.91
C LEU A 17 -4.16 -14.67 -52.83
N MET A 18 -4.11 -15.97 -53.22
CA MET A 18 -3.89 -17.04 -52.24
C MET A 18 -2.49 -17.04 -51.65
N GLY A 19 -1.46 -16.56 -52.33
CA GLY A 19 -0.12 -16.35 -51.81
C GLY A 19 -0.02 -15.16 -50.84
N CYS A 20 -0.88 -14.16 -50.98
CA CYS A 20 -0.98 -13.04 -50.02
C CYS A 20 -1.79 -13.41 -48.76
N PHE A 21 -2.67 -14.44 -48.84
CA PHE A 21 -3.37 -14.97 -47.66
C PHE A 21 -2.60 -16.07 -46.91
N SER A 22 -1.46 -16.53 -47.44
CA SER A 22 -0.63 -17.56 -46.77
C SER A 22 0.67 -17.03 -46.17
N ALA A 23 0.78 -15.71 -45.95
CA ALA A 23 1.93 -15.08 -45.28
C ALA A 23 1.50 -14.09 -44.20
N THR A 24 0.26 -14.08 -43.71
CA THR A 24 0.04 -13.85 -42.31
C THR A 24 0.32 -15.21 -41.65
N ALA A 25 1.59 -15.52 -41.34
CA ALA A 25 1.84 -16.27 -40.14
C ALA A 25 1.02 -15.49 -39.09
N PHE A 26 -0.09 -16.07 -38.65
CA PHE A 26 -0.55 -15.81 -37.30
C PHE A 26 0.70 -16.16 -36.49
N ALA A 27 1.46 -15.18 -36.03
CA ALA A 27 2.08 -15.30 -34.76
C ALA A 27 0.91 -15.78 -33.91
N ILE A 28 0.98 -17.00 -33.42
CA ILE A 28 0.22 -17.39 -32.25
C ILE A 28 0.81 -16.40 -31.26
N ASP A 29 0.14 -15.27 -31.01
CA ASP A 29 0.37 -14.50 -29.81
C ASP A 29 0.25 -15.55 -28.72
N GLU A 30 1.38 -15.89 -28.10
CA GLU A 30 1.34 -16.73 -26.92
C GLU A 30 0.45 -15.96 -25.98
N ALA A 31 -0.79 -16.44 -25.80
CA ALA A 31 -1.77 -15.76 -24.98
C ALA A 31 -1.21 -15.76 -23.56
N TYR A 32 -0.89 -14.56 -23.05
CA TYR A 32 -0.42 -14.42 -21.67
C TYR A 32 -1.48 -14.94 -20.71
N THR A 33 -1.05 -15.62 -19.64
CA THR A 33 -1.96 -15.99 -18.56
C THR A 33 -2.48 -14.71 -17.90
N PRO A 34 -3.80 -14.51 -17.80
CA PRO A 34 -4.36 -13.29 -17.21
C PRO A 34 -3.91 -13.13 -15.75
N SER A 35 -3.66 -11.90 -15.35
CA SER A 35 -3.13 -11.57 -14.04
C SER A 35 -4.12 -10.71 -13.25
N ILE A 36 -4.37 -11.10 -12.00
CA ILE A 36 -5.24 -10.41 -11.06
C ILE A 36 -4.39 -9.75 -9.99
N VAL A 37 -4.47 -8.44 -9.90
CA VAL A 37 -3.86 -7.67 -8.79
C VAL A 37 -4.80 -7.68 -7.60
N ILE A 38 -4.29 -8.04 -6.42
CA ILE A 38 -4.98 -8.00 -5.13
C ILE A 38 -4.30 -6.91 -4.30
N PRO A 39 -4.88 -5.71 -4.20
CA PRO A 39 -4.21 -4.55 -3.61
C PRO A 39 -4.03 -4.69 -2.09
N GLY A 40 -3.21 -3.79 -1.54
CA GLY A 40 -3.06 -3.61 -0.10
C GLY A 40 -4.22 -2.83 0.53
N ILE A 41 -4.06 -2.55 1.83
CA ILE A 41 -5.03 -1.79 2.60
C ILE A 41 -5.22 -0.40 1.97
N PHE A 42 -6.46 0.05 1.83
CA PHE A 42 -6.89 1.37 1.30
C PHE A 42 -6.50 1.65 -0.17
N GLN A 43 -6.02 0.67 -0.92
CA GLN A 43 -5.70 0.83 -2.35
C GLN A 43 -6.89 0.54 -3.27
N SER A 44 -8.07 0.24 -2.74
CA SER A 44 -9.31 0.11 -3.50
C SER A 44 -10.18 1.35 -3.34
N GLU A 45 -10.71 1.87 -4.43
CA GLU A 45 -11.69 2.96 -4.37
C GLU A 45 -12.95 2.47 -3.63
N THR A 46 -13.27 3.10 -2.50
CA THR A 46 -14.41 2.74 -1.66
C THR A 46 -15.37 3.92 -1.56
N LYS A 47 -16.67 3.66 -1.67
CA LYS A 47 -17.71 4.69 -1.66
C LYS A 47 -18.73 4.43 -0.57
N TYR A 48 -19.19 5.50 0.05
CA TYR A 48 -20.30 5.52 0.99
C TYR A 48 -21.59 5.83 0.23
N TYR A 49 -22.65 5.06 0.47
CA TYR A 49 -23.93 5.22 -0.18
C TYR A 49 -25.02 5.58 0.81
N GLU A 50 -25.82 6.58 0.46
CA GLU A 50 -27.02 6.98 1.17
C GLU A 50 -28.20 6.95 0.19
N ASP A 51 -29.28 6.28 0.54
CA ASP A 51 -30.44 6.05 -0.36
C ASP A 51 -30.06 5.47 -1.74
N GLY A 52 -29.01 4.62 -1.79
CA GLY A 52 -28.54 3.96 -3.00
C GLY A 52 -27.73 4.86 -3.94
N LYS A 53 -27.33 6.05 -3.48
CA LYS A 53 -26.46 6.96 -4.24
C LYS A 53 -25.16 7.20 -3.49
N ALA A 54 -24.06 7.23 -4.23
CA ALA A 54 -22.78 7.65 -3.67
C ALA A 54 -22.90 9.10 -3.18
N THR A 55 -22.62 9.32 -1.90
CA THR A 55 -22.69 10.64 -1.25
C THR A 55 -21.35 11.34 -1.27
N ASN A 56 -20.23 10.58 -1.31
CA ASN A 56 -18.88 11.09 -1.45
C ASN A 56 -18.07 10.17 -2.35
N ALA A 57 -17.21 10.74 -3.19
CA ALA A 57 -16.19 10.02 -3.96
C ALA A 57 -14.93 9.74 -3.12
N GLU A 58 -14.88 10.24 -1.89
CA GLU A 58 -13.74 10.07 -0.99
C GLU A 58 -13.81 8.72 -0.28
N PRO A 59 -12.65 8.12 0.04
CA PRO A 59 -12.61 6.90 0.84
C PRO A 59 -13.38 7.10 2.15
N PRO A 60 -14.21 6.13 2.56
CA PRO A 60 -15.00 6.24 3.79
C PRO A 60 -14.13 6.39 5.05
N PHE A 61 -12.85 6.12 4.94
CA PHE A 61 -11.84 6.27 5.98
C PHE A 61 -11.46 7.76 6.22
N PHE A 62 -11.58 8.62 5.22
CA PHE A 62 -11.36 10.06 5.38
C PHE A 62 -12.69 10.80 5.45
N MET A 63 -13.17 10.89 6.65
CA MET A 63 -13.88 11.97 7.29
C MET A 63 -14.99 12.69 6.52
N GLY A 64 -16.07 12.91 7.20
CA GLY A 64 -16.93 14.08 7.03
C GLY A 64 -16.09 15.34 6.87
N SER A 65 -16.66 16.37 6.24
CA SER A 65 -15.91 17.62 5.98
C SER A 65 -15.20 18.12 7.24
N THR A 66 -14.04 18.75 7.08
CA THR A 66 -13.30 19.46 8.15
C THR A 66 -14.23 20.23 9.10
N ILE A 67 -15.35 20.74 8.58
CA ILE A 67 -16.39 21.47 9.33
C ILE A 67 -17.13 20.56 10.33
N GLU A 68 -17.42 19.29 9.99
CA GLU A 68 -18.14 18.36 10.89
C GLU A 68 -17.25 17.98 12.08
N ILE A 69 -15.96 17.71 11.85
CA ILE A 69 -15.01 17.37 12.92
C ILE A 69 -14.75 18.57 13.82
N VAL A 70 -14.55 19.75 13.24
CA VAL A 70 -14.43 20.99 14.02
C VAL A 70 -15.72 21.24 14.81
N GLY A 71 -16.89 20.94 14.24
CA GLY A 71 -18.17 21.00 14.93
C GLY A 71 -18.22 20.08 16.16
N MET A 72 -17.86 18.81 16.02
CA MET A 72 -17.81 17.84 17.12
C MET A 72 -16.77 18.23 18.17
N ALA A 73 -15.56 18.62 17.74
CA ALA A 73 -14.52 19.09 18.64
C ALA A 73 -14.96 20.31 19.47
N LEU A 74 -15.69 21.23 18.85
CA LEU A 74 -16.21 22.43 19.52
C LEU A 74 -17.35 22.12 20.49
N THR A 75 -18.23 21.18 20.18
CA THR A 75 -19.40 20.88 21.02
C THR A 75 -19.06 19.97 22.19
N ASP A 76 -18.30 18.88 21.96
CA ASP A 76 -18.19 17.79 22.91
C ASP A 76 -16.84 17.73 23.64
N ALA A 77 -15.75 18.17 23.00
CA ALA A 77 -14.40 18.11 23.58
C ALA A 77 -13.94 19.43 24.23
N LEU A 78 -14.41 20.59 23.79
CA LEU A 78 -13.92 21.89 24.29
C LEU A 78 -14.05 22.06 25.81
N ILE A 79 -15.18 21.66 26.38
CA ILE A 79 -15.42 21.80 27.84
C ILE A 79 -14.56 20.81 28.63
N PRO A 80 -14.50 19.50 28.30
CA PRO A 80 -13.62 18.55 28.96
C PRO A 80 -12.13 18.92 28.80
N ILE A 81 -11.67 19.25 27.62
CA ILE A 81 -10.26 19.67 27.35
C ILE A 81 -9.95 20.98 28.07
N GLY A 82 -10.83 21.96 28.05
CA GLY A 82 -10.65 23.21 28.76
C GLY A 82 -10.54 23.03 30.28
N LYS A 83 -11.27 22.09 30.85
CA LYS A 83 -11.13 21.69 32.26
C LYS A 83 -9.81 21.00 32.51
N LEU A 84 -9.43 20.04 31.68
CA LEU A 84 -8.15 19.35 31.76
C LEU A 84 -6.98 20.33 31.73
N LEU A 85 -6.97 21.30 30.82
CA LEU A 85 -5.93 22.33 30.71
C LEU A 85 -5.87 23.25 31.94
N THR A 86 -6.98 23.50 32.61
CA THR A 86 -7.03 24.38 33.79
C THR A 86 -6.76 23.67 35.10
N THR A 87 -7.21 22.41 35.27
CA THR A 87 -7.07 21.63 36.48
C THR A 87 -5.87 20.69 36.47
N GLN A 88 -5.34 20.40 35.28
CA GLN A 88 -4.29 19.40 35.02
C GLN A 88 -4.69 17.96 35.46
N GLU A 89 -5.97 17.73 35.71
CA GLU A 89 -6.56 16.44 36.05
C GLU A 89 -7.76 16.16 35.14
N ASP A 90 -7.71 15.04 34.41
CA ASP A 90 -8.86 14.52 33.67
C ASP A 90 -9.73 13.69 34.60
N LYS A 91 -10.64 14.36 35.26
CA LYS A 91 -11.54 13.70 36.21
C LYS A 91 -12.52 12.80 35.48
N ASP A 92 -12.49 11.51 35.81
CA ASP A 92 -13.30 10.46 35.18
C ASP A 92 -12.97 10.23 33.70
N ASN A 93 -11.74 10.55 33.23
CA ASN A 93 -11.25 10.39 31.85
C ASN A 93 -12.16 11.07 30.80
N LYS A 94 -12.83 12.15 31.13
CA LYS A 94 -13.83 12.79 30.23
C LYS A 94 -13.22 13.47 29.03
N ALA A 95 -12.04 14.05 29.19
CA ALA A 95 -11.35 14.66 28.05
C ALA A 95 -10.78 13.58 27.12
N ALA A 96 -10.22 12.51 27.71
CA ALA A 96 -9.73 11.37 26.96
C ALA A 96 -10.85 10.69 26.17
N GLN A 97 -11.99 10.42 26.81
CA GLN A 97 -13.15 9.81 26.14
C GLN A 97 -13.72 10.72 25.03
N ALA A 98 -13.84 12.02 25.28
CA ALA A 98 -14.34 12.94 24.25
C ALA A 98 -13.42 13.00 23.02
N VAL A 99 -12.10 12.93 23.19
CA VAL A 99 -11.15 12.83 22.08
C VAL A 99 -11.29 11.49 21.36
N ALA A 100 -11.41 10.40 22.12
CA ALA A 100 -11.60 9.06 21.56
C ALA A 100 -12.88 8.94 20.72
N ASP A 101 -13.99 9.47 21.22
CA ASP A 101 -15.27 9.48 20.53
C ASP A 101 -15.18 10.27 19.21
N ILE A 102 -14.53 11.46 19.24
CA ILE A 102 -14.31 12.26 18.03
C ILE A 102 -13.45 11.52 17.01
N LEU A 103 -12.35 10.91 17.44
CA LEU A 103 -11.47 10.14 16.55
C LEU A 103 -12.20 8.93 15.98
N GLY A 104 -12.97 8.21 16.80
CA GLY A 104 -13.76 7.06 16.37
C GLY A 104 -14.79 7.45 15.31
N GLU A 105 -15.58 8.48 15.60
CA GLU A 105 -16.61 8.97 14.67
C GLU A 105 -15.99 9.57 13.40
N ALA A 106 -14.88 10.27 13.53
CA ALA A 106 -14.20 10.88 12.40
C ALA A 106 -13.50 9.87 11.49
N LEU A 107 -12.84 8.85 12.06
CA LEU A 107 -11.96 7.94 11.31
C LEU A 107 -12.63 6.61 10.95
N MET A 108 -13.53 6.09 11.81
CA MET A 108 -13.94 4.70 11.73
C MET A 108 -15.45 4.50 11.56
N GLU A 109 -16.30 5.46 11.97
CA GLU A 109 -17.76 5.24 12.03
C GLU A 109 -18.35 4.85 10.68
N ARG A 110 -17.92 5.47 9.58
CA ARG A 110 -18.41 5.14 8.23
C ARG A 110 -18.09 3.72 7.82
N SER A 111 -16.95 3.19 8.26
CA SER A 111 -16.49 1.84 7.94
C SER A 111 -16.75 0.84 9.06
N ARG A 112 -17.55 1.20 10.05
CA ARG A 112 -17.87 0.35 11.18
C ARG A 112 -18.59 -0.92 10.73
N CYS A 113 -18.13 -2.06 11.26
CA CYS A 113 -18.81 -3.33 11.13
C CYS A 113 -19.66 -3.65 12.38
N ASP A 114 -20.63 -4.53 12.21
CA ASP A 114 -21.44 -5.09 13.28
C ASP A 114 -20.80 -6.36 13.90
N GLU A 115 -21.49 -6.97 14.85
CA GLU A 115 -21.07 -8.21 15.51
C GLU A 115 -20.98 -9.44 14.59
N ASN A 116 -21.40 -9.32 13.34
CA ASN A 116 -21.24 -10.36 12.30
C ASN A 116 -20.12 -10.04 11.31
N GLY A 117 -19.39 -8.93 11.51
CA GLY A 117 -18.35 -8.46 10.61
C GLY A 117 -18.89 -7.83 9.32
N LYS A 118 -20.16 -7.40 9.32
CA LYS A 118 -20.77 -6.73 8.17
C LYS A 118 -20.80 -5.23 8.39
N PHE A 119 -20.58 -4.45 7.33
CA PHE A 119 -20.69 -3.00 7.41
C PHE A 119 -22.07 -2.58 7.90
N VAL A 120 -22.11 -1.71 8.90
CA VAL A 120 -23.33 -1.08 9.42
C VAL A 120 -23.92 -0.11 8.39
N HIS A 121 -23.06 0.55 7.66
CA HIS A 121 -23.40 1.48 6.61
C HIS A 121 -23.24 0.83 5.22
N ASP A 122 -23.88 1.42 4.21
CA ASP A 122 -23.75 0.95 2.83
C ASP A 122 -22.41 1.43 2.25
N ILE A 123 -21.34 0.67 2.56
CA ILE A 123 -19.99 0.86 2.06
C ILE A 123 -19.73 -0.18 0.97
N ARG A 124 -19.21 0.27 -0.16
CA ARG A 124 -18.88 -0.62 -1.29
C ARG A 124 -17.55 -0.21 -1.90
N ALA A 125 -16.70 -1.18 -2.17
CA ALA A 125 -15.60 -0.99 -3.11
C ALA A 125 -16.14 -0.91 -4.54
N THR A 126 -15.55 -0.06 -5.36
CA THR A 126 -15.85 -0.01 -6.80
C THR A 126 -15.48 -1.35 -7.42
N LYS A 127 -16.44 -2.06 -8.00
CA LYS A 127 -16.19 -3.38 -8.63
C LYS A 127 -15.81 -3.19 -10.10
N TYR A 128 -14.65 -3.73 -10.46
CA TYR A 128 -14.15 -3.75 -11.84
C TYR A 128 -14.49 -5.10 -12.46
N ASN A 129 -15.61 -5.15 -13.20
CA ASN A 129 -16.13 -6.38 -13.81
C ASN A 129 -15.67 -6.58 -15.26
N ASP A 130 -14.61 -5.90 -15.67
CA ASP A 130 -14.00 -5.95 -16.99
C ASP A 130 -12.47 -6.00 -16.84
N CYS A 131 -11.75 -6.38 -17.89
CA CYS A 131 -10.30 -6.25 -17.94
C CYS A 131 -9.89 -4.76 -17.95
N PHE A 132 -8.64 -4.48 -17.59
CA PHE A 132 -8.13 -3.10 -17.53
C PHE A 132 -8.36 -2.31 -18.81
N ALA A 133 -8.21 -2.93 -19.99
CA ALA A 133 -8.37 -2.25 -21.28
C ALA A 133 -9.79 -1.71 -21.51
N ASP A 134 -10.80 -2.36 -20.95
CA ASP A 134 -12.21 -2.03 -21.14
C ASP A 134 -12.79 -1.14 -20.02
N LEU A 135 -11.98 -0.84 -18.98
CA LEU A 135 -12.35 0.09 -17.91
C LEU A 135 -12.44 1.53 -18.42
N SER A 136 -13.17 2.37 -17.68
CA SER A 136 -13.20 3.81 -17.94
C SER A 136 -11.80 4.44 -17.75
N ALA A 137 -11.54 5.56 -18.44
CA ALA A 137 -10.26 6.27 -18.29
C ALA A 137 -9.98 6.69 -16.83
N HIS A 138 -11.02 7.03 -16.06
CA HIS A 138 -10.90 7.33 -14.64
C HIS A 138 -10.45 6.11 -13.82
N ASP A 139 -11.04 4.95 -14.05
CA ASP A 139 -10.71 3.72 -13.33
C ASP A 139 -9.29 3.24 -13.69
N GLN A 140 -8.91 3.35 -14.97
CA GLN A 140 -7.55 3.05 -15.42
C GLN A 140 -6.51 3.96 -14.75
N GLU A 141 -6.78 5.27 -14.70
CA GLU A 141 -5.92 6.25 -14.03
C GLU A 141 -5.82 5.94 -12.53
N TYR A 142 -6.95 5.69 -11.86
CA TYR A 142 -6.97 5.34 -10.45
C TYR A 142 -6.12 4.08 -10.16
N ILE A 143 -6.32 3.00 -10.91
CA ILE A 143 -5.57 1.74 -10.72
C ILE A 143 -4.07 1.96 -10.90
N LEU A 144 -3.64 2.65 -11.96
CA LEU A 144 -2.23 2.91 -12.24
C LEU A 144 -1.60 3.89 -11.24
N ASP A 145 -2.39 4.77 -10.65
CA ASP A 145 -1.88 5.64 -9.58
C ASP A 145 -1.61 4.84 -8.29
N GLN A 146 -2.46 3.87 -7.97
CA GLN A 146 -2.26 2.98 -6.83
C GLN A 146 -1.14 1.95 -7.10
N ILE A 147 -1.16 1.29 -8.27
CA ILE A 147 -0.24 0.20 -8.61
C ILE A 147 0.23 0.38 -10.06
N PRO A 148 1.43 0.95 -10.28
CA PRO A 148 1.89 1.39 -11.61
C PRO A 148 2.41 0.23 -12.46
N LEU A 149 1.53 -0.62 -12.98
CA LEU A 149 1.81 -1.77 -13.85
C LEU A 149 1.79 -1.42 -15.34
N GLN A 150 2.17 -0.19 -15.72
CA GLN A 150 2.22 0.21 -17.13
C GLN A 150 3.12 -0.72 -17.97
N ASN A 151 4.26 -1.18 -17.42
CA ASN A 151 5.13 -2.13 -18.13
C ASN A 151 4.42 -3.45 -18.47
N TYR A 152 3.56 -3.94 -17.57
CA TYR A 152 2.77 -5.16 -17.85
C TYR A 152 1.79 -4.91 -18.99
N ILE A 153 1.08 -3.79 -18.98
CA ILE A 153 0.12 -3.41 -20.01
C ILE A 153 0.80 -3.28 -21.38
N ASP A 154 1.99 -2.67 -21.42
CA ASP A 154 2.76 -2.48 -22.66
C ASP A 154 3.24 -3.81 -23.28
N ILE A 155 3.46 -4.86 -22.47
CA ILE A 155 3.97 -6.17 -22.90
C ILE A 155 2.85 -7.17 -23.13
N ALA A 156 1.96 -7.34 -22.13
CA ALA A 156 0.93 -8.37 -22.13
C ALA A 156 -0.44 -7.88 -22.63
N GLY A 157 -0.63 -6.55 -22.70
CA GLY A 157 -1.92 -5.94 -23.02
C GLY A 157 -2.81 -5.76 -21.78
N GLY A 158 -3.60 -4.69 -21.79
CA GLY A 158 -4.56 -4.41 -20.72
C GLY A 158 -5.72 -5.41 -20.64
N GLU A 159 -5.96 -6.17 -21.70
CA GLU A 159 -6.93 -7.27 -21.75
C GLU A 159 -6.56 -8.46 -20.88
N ASN A 160 -5.27 -8.57 -20.47
CA ASN A 160 -4.78 -9.62 -19.57
C ASN A 160 -4.60 -9.13 -18.13
N LEU A 161 -4.97 -7.88 -17.80
CA LEU A 161 -4.84 -7.31 -16.46
C LEU A 161 -6.21 -7.09 -15.83
N TYR A 162 -6.39 -7.60 -14.62
CA TYR A 162 -7.58 -7.46 -13.80
C TYR A 162 -7.23 -6.93 -12.43
N PHE A 163 -8.11 -6.16 -11.83
CA PHE A 163 -7.92 -5.58 -10.51
C PHE A 163 -9.05 -6.02 -9.58
N PHE A 164 -8.71 -6.79 -8.53
CA PHE A 164 -9.66 -7.18 -7.50
C PHE A 164 -9.79 -6.07 -6.46
N SER A 165 -10.96 -5.48 -6.35
CA SER A 165 -11.24 -4.39 -5.44
C SER A 165 -12.07 -4.86 -4.25
N TYR A 166 -11.67 -4.47 -3.03
CA TYR A 166 -12.36 -4.82 -1.79
C TYR A 166 -12.27 -3.71 -0.74
N ALA A 167 -13.23 -3.68 0.18
CA ALA A 167 -13.23 -2.72 1.29
C ALA A 167 -12.36 -3.25 2.44
N SER A 168 -11.21 -2.62 2.67
CA SER A 168 -10.12 -3.09 3.53
C SER A 168 -10.45 -3.28 5.01
N LEU A 169 -11.57 -2.72 5.48
CA LEU A 169 -12.05 -2.84 6.87
C LEU A 169 -13.24 -3.82 7.02
N GLY A 170 -13.52 -4.62 5.99
CA GLY A 170 -14.67 -5.53 5.97
C GLY A 170 -14.40 -6.90 6.59
N ASN A 171 -15.05 -7.90 6.00
CA ASN A 171 -15.04 -9.29 6.44
C ASN A 171 -14.07 -10.13 5.64
N MET A 172 -13.13 -10.81 6.30
CA MET A 172 -12.10 -11.63 5.66
C MET A 172 -12.69 -12.81 4.88
N ILE A 173 -13.63 -13.55 5.45
CA ILE A 173 -14.22 -14.74 4.81
C ILE A 173 -15.02 -14.33 3.57
N ASP A 174 -15.87 -13.32 3.69
CA ASP A 174 -16.66 -12.83 2.55
C ASP A 174 -15.76 -12.33 1.43
N THR A 175 -14.69 -11.58 1.78
CA THR A 175 -13.75 -11.05 0.78
C THR A 175 -12.95 -12.18 0.10
N ALA A 176 -12.60 -13.24 0.84
CA ALA A 176 -11.95 -14.42 0.24
C ALA A 176 -12.92 -15.19 -0.71
N GLU A 177 -14.21 -15.30 -0.37
CA GLU A 177 -15.22 -15.87 -1.27
C GLU A 177 -15.41 -14.99 -2.51
N GLU A 178 -15.49 -13.66 -2.37
CA GLU A 178 -15.56 -12.73 -3.50
C GLU A 178 -14.33 -12.85 -4.43
N LEU A 179 -13.12 -12.99 -3.85
CA LEU A 179 -11.90 -13.20 -4.62
C LEU A 179 -11.92 -14.53 -5.36
N TYR A 180 -12.39 -15.60 -4.71
CA TYR A 180 -12.56 -16.89 -5.34
C TYR A 180 -13.52 -16.81 -6.54
N GLU A 181 -14.67 -16.14 -6.39
CA GLU A 181 -15.63 -15.92 -7.47
C GLU A 181 -15.05 -15.04 -8.58
N PHE A 182 -14.27 -14.03 -8.24
CA PHE A 182 -13.60 -13.17 -9.21
C PHE A 182 -12.55 -13.93 -10.04
N ILE A 183 -11.81 -14.85 -9.44
CA ILE A 183 -10.91 -15.76 -10.18
C ILE A 183 -11.70 -16.59 -11.20
N GLN A 184 -12.86 -17.15 -10.81
CA GLN A 184 -13.70 -17.90 -11.76
C GLN A 184 -14.22 -17.01 -12.89
N PHE A 185 -14.63 -15.76 -12.56
CA PHE A 185 -15.05 -14.77 -13.55
C PHE A 185 -13.94 -14.49 -14.56
N VAL A 186 -12.71 -14.18 -14.12
CA VAL A 186 -11.58 -13.88 -15.03
C VAL A 186 -11.26 -15.07 -15.94
N LYS A 187 -11.31 -16.29 -15.42
CA LYS A 187 -11.14 -17.51 -16.23
C LYS A 187 -12.21 -17.68 -17.30
N GLU A 188 -13.47 -17.36 -16.96
CA GLU A 188 -14.58 -17.43 -17.91
C GLU A 188 -14.47 -16.32 -18.96
N ASP A 189 -14.15 -15.10 -18.57
CA ASP A 189 -14.03 -13.93 -19.43
C ASP A 189 -12.91 -14.08 -20.48
N THR A 190 -11.75 -14.57 -20.03
CA THR A 190 -10.57 -14.76 -20.90
C THR A 190 -10.54 -16.09 -21.61
N GLY A 191 -11.33 -17.08 -21.16
CA GLY A 191 -11.24 -18.47 -21.62
C GLY A 191 -9.95 -19.18 -21.17
N SER A 192 -9.20 -18.62 -20.22
CA SER A 192 -8.00 -19.21 -19.68
C SER A 192 -8.32 -20.28 -18.62
N ASP A 193 -7.57 -21.37 -18.61
CA ASP A 193 -7.72 -22.41 -17.58
C ASP A 193 -7.24 -21.94 -16.20
N LYS A 194 -6.30 -20.99 -16.14
CA LYS A 194 -5.67 -20.49 -14.92
C LYS A 194 -5.43 -18.98 -15.00
N VAL A 195 -5.22 -18.38 -13.83
CA VAL A 195 -4.81 -16.98 -13.68
C VAL A 195 -3.49 -16.89 -12.91
N ASN A 196 -2.79 -15.76 -13.03
CA ASN A 196 -1.77 -15.35 -12.07
C ASN A 196 -2.41 -14.42 -11.04
N ILE A 197 -1.91 -14.41 -9.81
CA ILE A 197 -2.31 -13.43 -8.78
C ILE A 197 -1.11 -12.67 -8.25
N VAL A 198 -1.32 -11.38 -7.96
CA VAL A 198 -0.32 -10.47 -7.38
C VAL A 198 -0.86 -9.92 -6.07
N PRO A 199 -0.71 -10.64 -4.95
CA PRO A 199 -1.13 -10.15 -3.63
C PRO A 199 -0.11 -9.14 -3.08
N ILE A 200 -0.59 -7.95 -2.72
CA ILE A 200 0.23 -6.85 -2.22
C ILE A 200 -0.16 -6.54 -0.78
N SER A 201 0.80 -6.45 0.15
CA SER A 201 0.55 -6.01 1.53
C SER A 201 -0.59 -6.83 2.21
N GLN A 202 -1.69 -6.21 2.63
CA GLN A 202 -2.91 -6.89 3.15
C GLN A 202 -3.47 -7.94 2.16
N GLY A 203 -3.25 -7.77 0.86
CA GLY A 203 -3.57 -8.77 -0.15
C GLY A 203 -2.88 -10.12 0.11
N GLY A 204 -1.70 -10.13 0.76
CA GLY A 204 -1.02 -11.34 1.22
C GLY A 204 -1.82 -12.09 2.30
N SER A 205 -2.40 -11.38 3.27
CA SER A 205 -3.32 -11.99 4.26
C SER A 205 -4.56 -12.55 3.57
N LEU A 206 -5.10 -11.84 2.58
CA LEU A 206 -6.25 -12.31 1.82
C LEU A 206 -5.91 -13.55 0.96
N ALA A 207 -4.68 -13.64 0.44
CA ALA A 207 -4.22 -14.84 -0.26
C ALA A 207 -4.12 -16.06 0.68
N ASN A 208 -3.71 -15.87 1.95
CA ASN A 208 -3.77 -16.94 2.96
C ASN A 208 -5.21 -17.43 3.19
N ALA A 209 -6.16 -16.48 3.32
CA ALA A 209 -7.58 -16.80 3.45
C ALA A 209 -8.12 -17.53 2.21
N LEU A 210 -7.73 -17.10 1.01
CA LEU A 210 -8.09 -17.76 -0.25
C LEU A 210 -7.58 -19.22 -0.29
N MET A 211 -6.33 -19.46 0.08
CA MET A 211 -5.76 -20.81 0.13
C MET A 211 -6.53 -21.71 1.09
N GLN A 212 -6.84 -21.21 2.29
CA GLN A 212 -7.65 -21.96 3.26
C GLN A 212 -9.05 -22.23 2.72
N LEU A 213 -9.65 -21.29 2.01
CA LEU A 213 -10.96 -21.46 1.39
C LEU A 213 -10.95 -22.58 0.32
N TYR A 214 -9.89 -22.69 -0.50
CA TYR A 214 -9.73 -23.79 -1.45
C TYR A 214 -9.68 -25.13 -0.72
N ILE A 215 -8.92 -25.23 0.38
CA ILE A 215 -8.84 -26.42 1.22
C ILE A 215 -10.22 -26.78 1.79
N ASP A 216 -10.96 -25.82 2.34
CA ASP A 216 -12.28 -26.02 2.91
C ASP A 216 -13.31 -26.50 1.84
N LYS A 217 -13.12 -26.05 0.60
CA LYS A 217 -13.90 -26.50 -0.57
C LYS A 217 -13.41 -27.87 -1.11
N GLY A 218 -12.35 -28.46 -0.56
CA GLY A 218 -11.75 -29.72 -1.02
C GLY A 218 -11.10 -29.59 -2.40
N ARG A 219 -10.60 -28.41 -2.77
CA ARG A 219 -9.97 -28.10 -4.05
C ARG A 219 -8.49 -27.76 -3.86
N SER A 220 -7.69 -27.91 -4.91
CA SER A 220 -6.33 -27.37 -4.96
C SER A 220 -6.32 -25.98 -5.59
N VAL A 221 -5.52 -25.07 -5.02
CA VAL A 221 -5.23 -23.74 -5.58
C VAL A 221 -4.69 -23.85 -7.02
N ALA A 222 -3.91 -24.91 -7.30
CA ALA A 222 -3.33 -25.18 -8.60
C ALA A 222 -4.37 -25.49 -9.72
N GLU A 223 -5.64 -25.72 -9.37
CA GLU A 223 -6.69 -25.88 -10.37
C GLU A 223 -7.01 -24.56 -11.09
N ASP A 224 -6.82 -23.43 -10.42
CA ASP A 224 -7.21 -22.13 -10.93
C ASP A 224 -6.04 -21.14 -11.03
N ILE A 225 -4.95 -21.34 -10.27
CA ILE A 225 -3.81 -20.40 -10.17
C ILE A 225 -2.56 -21.04 -10.81
N ASN A 226 -1.89 -20.26 -11.68
CA ASN A 226 -0.63 -20.61 -12.31
C ASN A 226 0.56 -20.07 -11.53
N ARG A 227 0.53 -18.77 -11.19
CA ARG A 227 1.60 -18.08 -10.43
C ARG A 227 1.03 -17.24 -9.32
N ILE A 228 1.78 -17.13 -8.24
CA ILE A 228 1.59 -16.15 -7.17
C ILE A 228 2.86 -15.31 -7.09
N VAL A 229 2.75 -14.01 -7.29
CA VAL A 229 3.84 -13.05 -7.13
C VAL A 229 3.48 -12.16 -5.95
N TYR A 230 3.95 -12.51 -4.78
CA TYR A 230 3.77 -11.69 -3.58
C TYR A 230 4.61 -10.43 -3.67
N VAL A 231 4.06 -9.31 -3.20
CA VAL A 231 4.75 -8.02 -3.10
C VAL A 231 4.53 -7.46 -1.70
N VAL A 232 5.59 -7.41 -0.91
CA VAL A 232 5.59 -6.98 0.51
C VAL A 232 4.40 -7.53 1.31
N PRO A 233 4.13 -8.85 1.26
CA PRO A 233 2.88 -9.42 1.74
C PRO A 233 2.82 -9.48 3.26
N ALA A 234 1.65 -9.18 3.86
CA ALA A 234 1.40 -9.36 5.28
C ALA A 234 1.02 -10.83 5.60
N LEU A 235 1.94 -11.79 5.38
CA LEU A 235 1.64 -13.22 5.53
C LEU A 235 1.43 -13.64 6.99
N ASP A 236 2.14 -13.01 7.92
CA ASP A 236 1.90 -13.14 9.37
C ASP A 236 1.49 -11.80 10.00
N GLY A 237 0.69 -11.02 9.27
CA GLY A 237 0.28 -9.72 9.73
C GLY A 237 1.44 -8.73 9.86
N SER A 238 1.27 -7.76 10.77
CA SER A 238 2.24 -6.70 11.08
C SER A 238 2.42 -6.58 12.59
N THR A 239 3.68 -6.60 13.07
CA THR A 239 4.03 -6.34 14.46
C THR A 239 3.48 -5.00 14.94
N LEU A 240 3.47 -3.99 14.06
CA LEU A 240 2.85 -2.69 14.34
C LEU A 240 1.39 -2.83 14.79
N ILE A 241 0.59 -3.61 14.06
CA ILE A 241 -0.83 -3.85 14.40
C ILE A 241 -0.96 -4.73 15.64
N GLY A 242 -0.14 -5.80 15.74
CA GLY A 242 -0.16 -6.69 16.89
C GLY A 242 0.14 -5.99 18.21
N GLU A 243 1.14 -5.11 18.23
CA GLU A 243 1.50 -4.34 19.43
C GLU A 243 0.49 -3.24 19.75
N ILE A 244 -0.07 -2.55 18.74
CA ILE A 244 -1.16 -1.59 18.98
C ILE A 244 -2.37 -2.30 19.63
N TYR A 245 -2.74 -3.49 19.17
CA TYR A 245 -3.81 -4.27 19.81
C TYR A 245 -3.45 -4.69 21.23
N GLN A 246 -2.21 -5.13 21.47
CA GLN A 246 -1.82 -5.73 22.74
C GLN A 246 -1.38 -4.70 23.79
N TYR A 247 -0.69 -3.64 23.38
CA TYR A 247 -0.01 -2.70 24.27
C TYR A 247 -0.42 -1.24 24.08
N GLY A 248 -1.18 -0.93 23.01
CA GLY A 248 -1.53 0.44 22.66
C GLY A 248 -0.45 1.15 21.86
N LEU A 249 -0.49 2.49 21.87
CA LEU A 249 0.49 3.34 21.19
C LEU A 249 1.63 3.73 22.13
N LEU A 250 2.81 3.95 21.55
CA LEU A 250 3.99 4.40 22.27
C LEU A 250 3.73 5.71 23.06
N ASP A 251 4.13 5.73 24.32
CA ASP A 251 3.97 6.84 25.24
C ASP A 251 5.00 7.97 24.99
N ASP A 252 4.98 8.57 23.80
CA ASP A 252 5.90 9.66 23.42
C ASP A 252 5.16 10.88 22.83
N LYS A 253 4.93 11.88 23.68
CA LYS A 253 4.30 13.14 23.28
C LYS A 253 5.06 13.88 22.17
N GLU A 254 6.39 13.87 22.19
CA GLU A 254 7.21 14.59 21.21
C GLU A 254 7.02 13.98 19.82
N LEU A 255 6.90 12.66 19.75
CA LEU A 255 6.56 11.93 18.55
C LEU A 255 5.26 12.46 17.94
N TYR A 256 4.16 12.46 18.70
CA TYR A 256 2.85 12.87 18.18
C TYR A 256 2.79 14.34 17.79
N THR A 257 3.50 15.22 18.48
CA THR A 257 3.59 16.63 18.11
C THR A 257 4.38 16.89 16.83
N THR A 258 5.21 15.94 16.40
CA THR A 258 6.01 16.01 15.18
C THR A 258 5.34 15.22 14.03
N MET A 259 4.83 14.03 14.34
CA MET A 259 4.30 13.10 13.34
C MET A 259 2.92 13.53 12.83
N LEU A 260 1.99 13.93 13.71
CA LEU A 260 0.62 14.27 13.30
C LEU A 260 0.55 15.37 12.21
N PRO A 261 1.33 16.47 12.29
CA PRO A 261 1.36 17.45 11.21
C PRO A 261 1.85 16.88 9.88
N SER A 262 2.82 15.96 9.90
CA SER A 262 3.34 15.36 8.67
C SER A 262 2.39 14.36 8.03
N LEU A 263 1.55 13.68 8.83
CA LEU A 263 0.55 12.74 8.34
C LEU A 263 -0.72 13.42 7.81
N MET A 264 -1.15 14.51 8.46
CA MET A 264 -2.38 15.23 8.12
C MET A 264 -2.19 16.38 7.13
N GLY A 265 -0.95 16.75 6.84
CA GLY A 265 -0.57 17.92 6.06
C GLY A 265 -0.32 19.16 6.92
N GLU A 266 0.79 19.87 6.65
CA GLU A 266 1.23 21.03 7.46
C GLU A 266 0.24 22.23 7.40
N GLU A 267 -0.62 22.28 6.38
CA GLU A 267 -1.59 23.36 6.18
C GLU A 267 -2.98 23.03 6.76
N ASP A 268 -3.18 21.82 7.33
CA ASP A 268 -4.47 21.44 7.92
C ASP A 268 -4.67 22.09 9.30
N MET A 269 -5.74 22.85 9.42
CA MET A 269 -6.08 23.59 10.65
C MET A 269 -6.32 22.65 11.84
N ILE A 270 -6.84 21.44 11.61
CA ILE A 270 -7.11 20.45 12.67
C ILE A 270 -5.80 19.90 13.20
N SER A 271 -4.88 19.54 12.32
CA SER A 271 -3.52 19.12 12.65
C SER A 271 -2.81 20.17 13.52
N TYR A 272 -2.92 21.45 13.14
CA TYR A 272 -2.38 22.54 13.92
C TYR A 272 -3.01 22.67 15.32
N LEU A 273 -4.33 22.58 15.44
CA LEU A 273 -5.05 22.67 16.72
C LEU A 273 -4.71 21.47 17.63
N ILE A 274 -4.70 20.26 17.09
CA ILE A 274 -4.29 19.05 17.84
C ILE A 274 -2.86 19.22 18.36
N ASN A 275 -1.95 19.69 17.51
CA ASN A 275 -0.55 19.91 17.88
C ASN A 275 -0.40 20.93 19.01
N VAL A 276 -1.13 22.05 18.94
CA VAL A 276 -1.14 23.05 20.01
C VAL A 276 -1.65 22.46 21.32
N VAL A 277 -2.75 21.72 21.29
CA VAL A 277 -3.33 21.07 22.48
C VAL A 277 -2.32 20.05 23.07
N LEU A 278 -1.74 19.20 22.24
CA LEU A 278 -0.73 18.22 22.69
C LEU A 278 0.49 18.91 23.32
N ARG A 279 0.99 20.01 22.75
CA ARG A 279 2.17 20.72 23.28
C ARG A 279 1.95 21.33 24.65
N ILE A 280 0.76 21.88 24.92
CA ILE A 280 0.44 22.52 26.21
C ILE A 280 -0.01 21.52 27.28
N MET A 281 -0.36 20.30 26.90
CA MET A 281 -0.88 19.27 27.81
C MET A 281 0.28 18.57 28.56
N PRO A 282 0.14 18.20 29.86
CA PRO A 282 1.10 17.35 30.54
C PRO A 282 1.22 15.98 29.89
N ASN A 283 2.43 15.38 29.87
CA ASN A 283 2.68 14.05 29.27
C ASN A 283 1.71 12.98 29.79
N ALA A 284 1.53 12.88 31.12
CA ALA A 284 0.62 11.89 31.71
C ALA A 284 -0.83 11.99 31.21
N ASN A 285 -1.28 13.20 30.81
CA ASN A 285 -2.62 13.39 30.27
C ASN A 285 -2.68 13.04 28.78
N VAL A 286 -1.59 13.26 28.04
CA VAL A 286 -1.48 12.81 26.64
C VAL A 286 -1.55 11.30 26.57
N ASN A 287 -0.78 10.60 27.41
CA ASN A 287 -0.77 9.14 27.50
C ASN A 287 -2.16 8.59 27.83
N SER A 288 -2.83 9.16 28.83
CA SER A 288 -4.20 8.73 29.18
C SER A 288 -5.21 8.94 28.04
N ILE A 289 -5.03 10.01 27.24
CA ILE A 289 -5.86 10.27 26.05
C ILE A 289 -5.59 9.23 24.97
N LEU A 290 -4.32 8.96 24.68
CA LEU A 290 -3.90 7.98 23.68
C LEU A 290 -4.40 6.58 24.03
N ASP A 291 -4.19 6.14 25.28
CA ASP A 291 -4.70 4.86 25.74
C ASP A 291 -6.22 4.75 25.61
N THR A 292 -6.92 5.78 26.07
CA THR A 292 -8.40 5.78 25.98
C THR A 292 -8.85 5.76 24.51
N ALA A 293 -8.19 6.54 23.65
CA ALA A 293 -8.51 6.61 22.22
C ALA A 293 -8.29 5.26 21.53
N VAL A 294 -7.14 4.62 21.75
CA VAL A 294 -6.82 3.31 21.17
C VAL A 294 -7.81 2.24 21.66
N HIS A 295 -8.07 2.18 22.97
CA HIS A 295 -9.03 1.21 23.51
C HIS A 295 -10.44 1.43 22.96
N THR A 296 -10.88 2.67 22.82
CA THR A 296 -12.18 3.00 22.20
C THR A 296 -12.21 2.58 20.73
N LEU A 297 -11.16 2.94 19.96
CA LEU A 297 -11.08 2.56 18.54
C LEU A 297 -11.11 1.03 18.36
N ILE A 298 -10.38 0.29 19.18
CA ILE A 298 -10.38 -1.18 19.10
C ILE A 298 -11.75 -1.74 19.52
N ASN A 299 -12.30 -1.33 20.67
CA ASN A 299 -13.53 -1.91 21.22
C ASN A 299 -14.77 -1.57 20.40
N ASP A 300 -14.87 -0.36 19.88
CA ASP A 300 -16.10 0.12 19.26
C ASP A 300 -16.08 -0.05 17.72
N TYR A 301 -14.88 -0.24 17.12
CA TYR A 301 -14.72 -0.28 15.67
C TYR A 301 -13.86 -1.45 15.18
N MET A 302 -12.56 -1.47 15.54
CA MET A 302 -11.59 -2.34 14.89
C MET A 302 -11.83 -3.82 15.16
N ARG A 303 -12.31 -4.18 16.36
CA ARG A 303 -12.58 -5.59 16.72
C ARG A 303 -13.64 -6.27 15.87
N TYR A 304 -14.47 -5.50 15.18
CA TYR A 304 -15.52 -6.02 14.29
C TYR A 304 -15.04 -6.23 12.85
N SER A 305 -13.88 -5.69 12.46
CA SER A 305 -13.30 -5.87 11.15
C SER A 305 -12.37 -7.09 11.13
N THR A 306 -12.83 -8.19 10.54
CA THR A 306 -12.00 -9.41 10.48
C THR A 306 -10.85 -9.30 9.48
N LEU A 307 -10.91 -8.35 8.51
CA LEU A 307 -9.77 -8.00 7.66
C LEU A 307 -8.65 -7.31 8.43
N LEU A 308 -8.96 -6.45 9.42
CA LEU A 308 -7.95 -5.88 10.31
C LEU A 308 -7.33 -6.94 11.22
N TRP A 309 -8.12 -7.89 11.73
CA TRP A 309 -7.61 -9.04 12.47
C TRP A 309 -6.63 -9.88 11.64
N GLY A 310 -6.80 -9.90 10.32
CA GLY A 310 -5.85 -10.52 9.39
C GLY A 310 -4.46 -9.90 9.40
N LEU A 311 -4.32 -8.68 9.94
CA LEU A 311 -3.05 -8.00 10.13
C LEU A 311 -2.46 -8.19 11.54
N CYS A 312 -3.17 -8.85 12.47
CA CYS A 312 -2.62 -9.23 13.77
C CYS A 312 -1.70 -10.45 13.59
N PRO A 313 -0.42 -10.39 14.00
CA PRO A 313 0.47 -11.54 13.89
C PRO A 313 -0.03 -12.75 14.69
N SER A 314 0.25 -13.95 14.20
CA SER A 314 -0.15 -15.19 14.87
C SER A 314 0.38 -15.28 16.31
N GLY A 315 1.56 -14.71 16.56
CA GLY A 315 2.16 -14.65 17.90
C GLY A 315 1.41 -13.75 18.90
N ASN A 316 0.67 -12.74 18.43
CA ASN A 316 -0.09 -11.81 19.28
C ASN A 316 -1.57 -12.23 19.41
N TYR A 317 -2.07 -13.05 18.47
CA TYR A 317 -3.51 -13.31 18.31
C TYR A 317 -4.21 -13.77 19.59
N GLU A 318 -3.67 -14.77 20.28
CA GLU A 318 -4.28 -15.36 21.47
C GLU A 318 -4.48 -14.31 22.59
N ALA A 319 -3.46 -13.47 22.84
CA ALA A 319 -3.52 -12.41 23.84
C ALA A 319 -4.56 -11.33 23.44
N CYS A 320 -4.52 -10.88 22.20
CA CYS A 320 -5.46 -9.88 21.68
C CYS A 320 -6.90 -10.41 21.64
N ARG A 321 -7.09 -11.67 21.30
CA ARG A 321 -8.38 -12.37 21.32
C ARG A 321 -8.99 -12.40 22.74
N GLU A 322 -8.18 -12.73 23.75
CA GLU A 322 -8.64 -12.69 25.15
C GLU A 322 -9.03 -11.29 25.61
N MET A 323 -8.33 -10.27 25.14
CA MET A 323 -8.61 -8.87 25.51
C MET A 323 -9.89 -8.32 24.87
N TYR A 324 -10.16 -8.65 23.60
CA TYR A 324 -11.15 -7.92 22.81
C TYR A 324 -12.32 -8.76 22.27
N LEU A 325 -12.20 -10.09 22.22
CA LEU A 325 -13.20 -10.94 21.57
C LEU A 325 -13.95 -11.87 22.51
N MET A 326 -13.75 -11.77 23.84
CA MET A 326 -14.40 -12.68 24.80
C MET A 326 -15.76 -12.20 25.31
N ASP A 327 -16.18 -10.99 24.97
CA ASP A 327 -17.48 -10.45 25.36
C ASP A 327 -18.63 -11.28 24.77
N GLU A 328 -19.78 -11.25 25.47
CA GLU A 328 -21.04 -11.82 24.97
C GLU A 328 -21.50 -11.09 23.69
N GLY A 329 -21.96 -11.84 22.70
CA GLY A 329 -22.39 -11.30 21.40
C GLY A 329 -21.29 -11.27 20.34
N LEU A 330 -20.03 -11.59 20.67
CA LEU A 330 -18.91 -11.62 19.71
C LEU A 330 -18.56 -13.03 19.21
N GLU A 331 -19.44 -14.01 19.40
CA GLU A 331 -19.19 -15.41 19.01
C GLU A 331 -18.93 -15.55 17.52
N GLU A 332 -19.63 -14.78 16.69
CA GLU A 332 -19.45 -14.86 15.23
C GLU A 332 -18.15 -14.23 14.78
N ILE A 333 -17.79 -13.03 15.28
CA ILE A 333 -16.48 -12.41 15.01
C ILE A 333 -15.36 -13.34 15.45
N ARG A 334 -15.45 -13.90 16.66
CA ARG A 334 -14.46 -14.84 17.20
C ARG A 334 -14.31 -16.08 16.31
N ARG A 335 -15.43 -16.66 15.84
CA ARG A 335 -15.40 -17.78 14.90
C ARG A 335 -14.66 -17.43 13.60
N GLN A 336 -14.91 -16.25 13.06
CA GLN A 336 -14.29 -15.79 11.81
C GLN A 336 -12.80 -15.51 11.99
N THR A 337 -12.42 -14.84 13.08
CA THR A 337 -11.02 -14.56 13.40
C THR A 337 -10.24 -15.83 13.74
N ASP A 338 -10.84 -16.77 14.51
CA ASP A 338 -10.24 -18.09 14.81
C ASP A 338 -10.00 -18.91 13.51
N TRP A 339 -10.94 -18.84 12.55
CA TRP A 339 -10.76 -19.48 11.23
C TRP A 339 -9.55 -18.90 10.47
N PHE A 340 -9.45 -17.55 10.42
CA PHE A 340 -8.33 -16.91 9.75
C PHE A 340 -7.00 -17.15 10.49
N TYR A 341 -6.99 -17.11 11.81
CA TYR A 341 -5.81 -17.49 12.60
C TYR A 341 -5.31 -18.90 12.25
N GLY A 342 -6.22 -19.84 12.07
CA GLY A 342 -5.89 -21.19 11.58
C GLY A 342 -5.22 -21.16 10.19
N ALA A 343 -5.74 -20.36 9.26
CA ALA A 343 -5.17 -20.15 7.94
C ALA A 343 -3.76 -19.55 8.00
N GLN A 344 -3.59 -18.52 8.84
CA GLN A 344 -2.31 -17.85 9.07
C GLN A 344 -1.26 -18.76 9.70
N CYS A 345 -1.64 -19.57 10.69
CA CYS A 345 -0.74 -20.56 11.30
C CYS A 345 -0.29 -21.65 10.29
N ASN A 346 -1.15 -22.00 9.34
CA ASN A 346 -0.88 -23.02 8.32
C ASN A 346 -0.33 -22.43 7.01
N ARG A 347 -0.05 -21.14 6.93
CA ARG A 347 0.34 -20.43 5.70
C ARG A 347 1.49 -21.09 4.94
N TYR A 348 2.52 -21.52 5.64
CA TYR A 348 3.70 -22.13 4.99
C TYR A 348 3.37 -23.52 4.43
N ASP A 349 2.65 -24.33 5.17
CA ASP A 349 2.19 -25.64 4.68
C ASP A 349 1.27 -25.49 3.46
N ASN A 350 0.39 -24.47 3.47
CA ASN A 350 -0.52 -24.18 2.37
C ASN A 350 0.24 -23.70 1.12
N ILE A 351 1.26 -22.83 1.29
CA ILE A 351 2.13 -22.36 0.20
C ILE A 351 2.94 -23.53 -0.40
N LEU A 352 3.58 -24.34 0.46
CA LEU A 352 4.34 -25.51 0.01
C LEU A 352 3.44 -26.51 -0.72
N LYS A 353 2.20 -26.69 -0.25
CA LYS A 353 1.22 -27.55 -0.93
C LYS A 353 0.83 -27.01 -2.30
N ALA A 354 0.63 -25.69 -2.43
CA ALA A 354 0.36 -25.06 -3.72
C ALA A 354 1.54 -25.26 -4.70
N ILE A 355 2.78 -25.14 -4.23
CA ILE A 355 3.99 -25.40 -5.02
C ILE A 355 4.09 -26.87 -5.44
N GLU A 356 3.85 -27.80 -4.51
CA GLU A 356 3.82 -29.25 -4.81
C GLU A 356 2.77 -29.59 -5.88
N ASP A 357 1.63 -28.90 -5.87
CA ASP A 357 0.55 -29.06 -6.84
C ASP A 357 0.83 -28.34 -8.17
N GLY A 358 1.94 -27.59 -8.29
CA GLY A 358 2.44 -27.00 -9.53
C GLY A 358 2.26 -25.48 -9.67
N VAL A 359 1.87 -24.76 -8.62
CA VAL A 359 1.85 -23.29 -8.62
C VAL A 359 3.29 -22.78 -8.49
N LYS A 360 3.66 -21.80 -9.29
CA LYS A 360 4.94 -21.09 -9.11
C LYS A 360 4.74 -19.91 -8.15
N VAL A 361 5.53 -19.86 -7.09
CA VAL A 361 5.43 -18.83 -6.06
C VAL A 361 6.71 -17.99 -6.02
N PHE A 362 6.56 -16.68 -6.11
CA PHE A 362 7.63 -15.69 -5.98
C PHE A 362 7.28 -14.69 -4.88
N ASP A 363 8.31 -14.11 -4.28
CA ASP A 363 8.17 -13.15 -3.22
C ASP A 363 9.10 -11.95 -3.43
N ILE A 364 8.59 -10.74 -3.20
CA ILE A 364 9.33 -9.48 -3.31
C ILE A 364 9.20 -8.77 -1.96
N VAL A 365 10.35 -8.52 -1.35
CA VAL A 365 10.48 -8.11 0.04
C VAL A 365 11.29 -6.83 0.15
N ASP A 366 10.75 -5.84 0.83
CA ASP A 366 11.46 -4.64 1.23
C ASP A 366 12.02 -4.84 2.64
N TYR A 367 13.23 -4.34 2.93
CA TYR A 367 13.88 -4.54 4.22
C TYR A 367 14.82 -3.41 4.62
N ASN A 368 15.27 -3.47 5.88
CA ASN A 368 16.19 -2.54 6.52
C ASN A 368 15.58 -1.15 6.75
N VAL A 369 14.28 -1.09 7.01
CA VAL A 369 13.58 0.11 7.47
C VAL A 369 12.96 -0.21 8.83
N SER A 370 13.06 0.71 9.80
CA SER A 370 12.38 0.54 11.10
C SER A 370 10.86 0.61 10.91
N LEU A 371 10.12 -0.07 11.77
CA LEU A 371 8.67 0.13 11.85
C LEU A 371 8.37 1.62 12.13
N TYR A 372 7.16 2.06 11.81
CA TYR A 372 6.72 3.38 12.27
C TYR A 372 6.83 3.47 13.79
N GLN A 373 7.34 4.59 14.26
CA GLN A 373 7.59 4.88 15.69
C GLN A 373 6.27 5.05 16.49
N LEU A 374 5.40 4.05 16.39
CA LEU A 374 4.11 4.01 17.07
C LEU A 374 4.05 2.95 18.17
N VAL A 375 5.01 2.03 18.20
CA VAL A 375 5.08 0.87 19.09
C VAL A 375 6.47 0.71 19.69
N ASP A 376 6.57 -0.01 20.82
CA ASP A 376 7.85 -0.11 21.57
C ASP A 376 8.97 -0.77 20.76
N SER A 377 8.65 -1.75 19.94
CA SER A 377 9.64 -2.50 19.14
C SER A 377 10.07 -1.81 17.83
N TRP A 378 9.68 -0.56 17.60
CA TRP A 378 9.82 0.14 16.31
C TRP A 378 11.24 0.15 15.72
N ASP A 379 12.29 0.24 16.56
CA ASP A 379 13.71 0.26 16.16
C ASP A 379 14.44 -1.07 16.44
N GLU A 380 13.78 -2.03 17.06
CA GLU A 380 14.34 -3.34 17.36
C GLU A 380 14.11 -4.35 16.23
N VAL A 381 13.09 -4.11 15.39
CA VAL A 381 12.62 -5.02 14.36
C VAL A 381 13.05 -4.54 12.97
N ASN A 382 13.65 -5.43 12.18
CA ASN A 382 13.90 -5.16 10.77
C ASN A 382 12.59 -5.30 10.00
N ALA A 383 12.22 -4.27 9.24
CA ALA A 383 10.95 -4.17 8.56
C ALA A 383 11.09 -3.41 7.23
N ASP A 384 9.95 -3.16 6.61
CA ASP A 384 9.77 -2.25 5.47
C ASP A 384 9.17 -0.88 5.87
N GLY A 385 9.02 -0.65 7.17
CA GLY A 385 8.34 0.51 7.77
C GLY A 385 6.99 0.16 8.38
N ILE A 386 6.30 -0.83 7.85
CA ILE A 386 4.95 -1.25 8.29
C ILE A 386 4.93 -2.72 8.68
N ILE A 387 5.55 -3.61 7.91
CA ILE A 387 5.53 -5.05 8.11
C ILE A 387 6.95 -5.55 8.37
N GLN A 388 7.13 -6.35 9.39
CA GLN A 388 8.41 -6.95 9.73
C GLN A 388 8.88 -7.96 8.67
N LEU A 389 10.19 -8.07 8.50
CA LEU A 389 10.84 -8.88 7.48
C LEU A 389 10.40 -10.35 7.51
N ASP A 390 10.30 -10.97 8.69
CA ASP A 390 9.92 -12.38 8.81
C ASP A 390 8.49 -12.67 8.34
N SER A 391 7.59 -11.69 8.43
CA SER A 391 6.25 -11.80 7.86
C SER A 391 6.27 -11.70 6.33
N THR A 392 6.96 -10.71 5.77
CA THR A 392 7.00 -10.50 4.32
C THR A 392 7.84 -11.54 3.60
N SER A 393 8.95 -12.02 4.19
CA SER A 393 9.92 -12.94 3.57
C SER A 393 9.68 -14.42 3.88
N MET A 394 8.53 -14.76 4.45
CA MET A 394 8.24 -16.13 4.88
C MET A 394 9.28 -16.70 5.87
N GLY A 395 9.76 -15.86 6.79
CA GLY A 395 10.62 -16.28 7.90
C GLY A 395 12.13 -16.09 7.69
N ALA A 396 12.58 -15.28 6.72
CA ALA A 396 14.00 -14.95 6.63
C ALA A 396 14.47 -14.21 7.89
N PHE A 397 15.62 -14.61 8.41
CA PHE A 397 16.16 -14.07 9.64
C PHE A 397 16.99 -12.82 9.40
N SER A 398 16.80 -11.84 10.28
CA SER A 398 17.68 -10.68 10.48
C SER A 398 17.67 -10.30 11.96
N TYR A 399 18.63 -9.50 12.35
CA TYR A 399 18.55 -8.72 13.60
C TYR A 399 17.73 -7.43 13.35
N GLY A 400 17.94 -6.38 14.10
CA GLY A 400 17.32 -5.07 13.86
C GLY A 400 17.86 -4.35 12.63
N VAL A 401 17.38 -3.12 12.40
CA VAL A 401 17.80 -2.25 11.29
C VAL A 401 19.30 -1.91 11.42
N ASP A 402 20.02 -1.95 10.31
CA ASP A 402 21.47 -1.71 10.18
C ASP A 402 22.36 -2.65 11.03
N ILE A 403 21.81 -3.75 11.55
CA ILE A 403 22.57 -4.74 12.33
C ILE A 403 22.97 -5.91 11.43
N GLN A 404 24.27 -6.00 11.16
CA GLN A 404 24.81 -7.09 10.35
C GLN A 404 24.86 -8.42 11.12
N LEU A 405 24.67 -9.49 10.38
CA LEU A 405 24.93 -10.85 10.82
C LEU A 405 26.44 -10.98 11.11
N GLY A 406 26.80 -11.14 12.37
CA GLY A 406 28.22 -11.21 12.77
C GLY A 406 28.89 -12.50 12.32
N SER A 407 30.22 -12.56 12.40
CA SER A 407 30.99 -13.78 12.03
C SER A 407 30.70 -15.00 12.91
N ASP A 408 30.02 -14.81 14.01
CA ASP A 408 29.56 -15.82 14.98
C ASP A 408 28.08 -16.21 14.78
N TYR A 409 27.41 -15.59 13.83
CA TYR A 409 26.05 -15.98 13.45
C TYR A 409 26.03 -17.40 12.89
N VAL A 410 25.08 -18.20 13.34
CA VAL A 410 24.83 -19.55 12.82
C VAL A 410 23.34 -19.66 12.52
N ALA A 411 23.01 -19.94 11.27
CA ALA A 411 21.64 -20.15 10.85
C ALA A 411 20.97 -21.27 11.66
N THR A 412 19.73 -21.06 12.05
CA THR A 412 18.93 -22.07 12.78
C THR A 412 18.46 -23.21 11.86
N HIS A 413 18.28 -22.89 10.59
CA HIS A 413 17.89 -23.83 9.52
C HIS A 413 18.32 -23.24 8.18
N ASN A 414 18.27 -24.07 7.14
CA ASN A 414 18.56 -23.65 5.77
C ASN A 414 17.57 -24.34 4.82
N ASN A 415 16.77 -23.56 4.13
CA ASN A 415 15.76 -24.03 3.17
C ASN A 415 16.25 -24.01 1.71
N CYS A 416 17.51 -23.59 1.46
CA CYS A 416 18.09 -23.63 0.13
C CYS A 416 18.21 -25.08 -0.37
N SER A 417 17.76 -25.31 -1.59
CA SER A 417 17.76 -26.66 -2.19
C SER A 417 19.16 -27.16 -2.60
N ASP A 418 20.10 -26.23 -2.86
CA ASP A 418 21.50 -26.55 -3.26
C ASP A 418 22.50 -25.59 -2.59
N PRO A 419 22.73 -25.70 -1.26
CA PRO A 419 23.58 -24.78 -0.51
C PRO A 419 25.06 -24.79 -0.94
N GLU A 420 25.49 -25.77 -1.74
CA GLU A 420 26.88 -25.84 -2.23
C GLU A 420 27.09 -24.97 -3.47
N ASN A 421 26.05 -24.73 -4.27
CA ASN A 421 26.15 -24.04 -5.55
C ASN A 421 25.33 -22.72 -5.60
N HIS A 422 24.33 -22.58 -4.72
CA HIS A 422 23.52 -21.36 -4.64
C HIS A 422 24.16 -20.36 -3.67
N ASP A 423 24.28 -19.11 -4.13
CA ASP A 423 24.71 -17.99 -3.29
C ASP A 423 23.51 -17.08 -2.99
N HIS A 424 23.09 -17.06 -1.74
CA HIS A 424 22.01 -16.24 -1.20
C HIS A 424 22.53 -15.22 -0.18
N ALA A 425 23.82 -14.87 -0.25
CA ALA A 425 24.40 -13.91 0.68
C ALA A 425 23.91 -12.49 0.38
N ASP A 426 23.32 -11.85 1.38
CA ASP A 426 23.03 -10.43 1.34
C ASP A 426 24.34 -9.62 1.26
N PRO A 427 24.55 -8.79 0.23
CA PRO A 427 25.74 -7.95 0.13
C PRO A 427 25.95 -7.02 1.32
N ASN A 428 24.87 -6.64 2.02
CA ASN A 428 24.91 -5.81 3.23
C ASN A 428 25.11 -6.63 4.50
N GLY A 429 24.98 -7.97 4.43
CA GLY A 429 25.16 -8.88 5.54
C GLY A 429 24.09 -8.75 6.63
N ILE A 430 22.89 -8.32 6.31
CA ILE A 430 21.79 -8.06 7.27
C ILE A 430 20.80 -9.22 7.30
N VAL A 431 20.50 -9.84 6.14
CA VAL A 431 19.48 -10.89 6.00
C VAL A 431 20.14 -12.24 5.70
N ASP A 432 19.69 -13.29 6.37
CA ASP A 432 19.95 -14.67 5.97
C ASP A 432 18.74 -15.19 5.16
N ALA A 433 18.80 -15.01 3.85
CA ALA A 433 17.72 -15.41 2.96
C ALA A 433 17.48 -16.92 2.95
N CYS A 434 18.50 -17.74 3.28
CA CYS A 434 18.36 -19.20 3.35
C CYS A 434 17.44 -19.67 4.49
N THR A 435 17.15 -18.82 5.47
CA THR A 435 16.20 -19.14 6.54
C THR A 435 14.75 -18.88 6.16
N GLY A 436 14.49 -18.10 5.11
CA GLY A 436 13.15 -17.94 4.52
C GLY A 436 12.64 -19.24 3.92
N LEU A 437 11.31 -19.37 3.76
CA LEU A 437 10.69 -20.56 3.20
C LEU A 437 11.11 -20.83 1.75
N LEU A 438 11.29 -19.77 0.94
CA LEU A 438 11.50 -19.85 -0.51
C LEU A 438 12.73 -19.03 -0.94
N PRO A 439 13.96 -19.42 -0.49
CA PRO A 439 15.16 -18.62 -0.78
C PRO A 439 15.44 -18.47 -2.27
N GLU A 440 15.13 -19.47 -3.11
CA GLU A 440 15.38 -19.42 -4.56
C GLU A 440 14.39 -18.52 -5.33
N THR A 441 13.27 -18.11 -4.74
CA THR A 441 12.25 -17.32 -5.43
C THR A 441 11.88 -16.03 -4.70
N THR A 442 12.66 -15.64 -3.68
CA THR A 442 12.49 -14.38 -2.92
C THR A 442 13.54 -13.36 -3.34
N PHE A 443 13.07 -12.15 -3.70
CA PHE A 443 13.87 -10.98 -4.06
C PHE A 443 13.80 -9.93 -2.98
N TYR A 444 14.92 -9.31 -2.62
CA TYR A 444 15.06 -8.38 -1.50
C TYR A 444 15.46 -6.99 -1.98
N PHE A 445 14.83 -5.94 -1.44
CA PHE A 445 15.12 -4.54 -1.73
C PHE A 445 15.57 -3.79 -0.46
N TYR A 446 16.85 -3.53 -0.38
CA TYR A 446 17.49 -2.86 0.77
C TYR A 446 17.06 -1.39 0.87
N ASN A 447 16.71 -0.92 2.08
CA ASN A 447 16.25 0.44 2.36
C ASN A 447 15.02 0.87 1.53
N GLN A 448 14.18 -0.06 1.13
CA GLN A 448 12.90 0.24 0.48
C GLN A 448 11.81 0.33 1.53
N ASN A 449 11.04 1.44 1.49
CA ASN A 449 9.89 1.63 2.38
C ASN A 449 8.61 1.10 1.73
N HIS A 450 7.76 0.45 2.52
CA HIS A 450 6.50 -0.17 2.15
C HIS A 450 5.59 0.72 1.29
N GLU A 451 5.37 1.97 1.74
CA GLU A 451 4.50 2.93 1.04
C GLU A 451 5.08 3.39 -0.31
N ARG A 452 6.35 3.14 -0.55
CA ARG A 452 7.07 3.52 -1.78
C ARG A 452 7.41 2.33 -2.67
N THR A 453 6.99 1.13 -2.32
CA THR A 453 7.20 -0.08 -3.13
C THR A 453 6.67 0.10 -4.55
N GLY A 454 5.43 0.60 -4.71
CA GLY A 454 4.87 0.96 -6.02
C GLY A 454 5.59 2.13 -6.73
N SER A 455 6.37 2.93 -6.02
CA SER A 455 7.18 4.01 -6.59
C SER A 455 8.58 3.55 -7.06
N ASN A 456 8.92 2.29 -6.84
CA ASN A 456 10.14 1.66 -7.34
C ASN A 456 9.83 0.92 -8.65
N ASP A 457 10.23 1.51 -9.77
CA ASP A 457 9.98 0.96 -11.10
C ASP A 457 10.70 -0.38 -11.35
N VAL A 458 11.79 -0.68 -10.62
CA VAL A 458 12.47 -1.98 -10.71
C VAL A 458 11.57 -3.08 -10.17
N ILE A 459 10.90 -2.84 -9.03
CA ILE A 459 9.93 -3.78 -8.47
C ILE A 459 8.80 -4.03 -9.47
N MET A 460 8.24 -2.98 -10.07
CA MET A 460 7.16 -3.12 -11.05
C MET A 460 7.61 -3.84 -12.33
N LYS A 461 8.84 -3.61 -12.78
CA LYS A 461 9.45 -4.36 -13.90
C LYS A 461 9.69 -5.82 -13.54
N LEU A 462 10.14 -6.11 -12.31
CA LEU A 462 10.33 -7.47 -11.81
C LEU A 462 8.99 -8.22 -11.75
N VAL A 463 7.96 -7.63 -11.15
CA VAL A 463 6.59 -8.20 -11.14
C VAL A 463 6.15 -8.53 -12.57
N THR A 464 6.33 -7.59 -13.49
CA THR A 464 5.99 -7.79 -14.91
C THR A 464 6.72 -8.99 -15.51
N ASP A 465 8.05 -9.05 -15.39
CA ASP A 465 8.86 -10.14 -15.95
C ASP A 465 8.47 -11.50 -15.33
N LEU A 466 8.19 -11.55 -14.01
CA LEU A 466 7.74 -12.76 -13.33
C LEU A 466 6.36 -13.23 -13.80
N LEU A 467 5.51 -12.34 -14.30
CA LEU A 467 4.18 -12.68 -14.80
C LEU A 467 4.20 -13.10 -16.28
N VAL A 468 5.05 -12.49 -17.11
CA VAL A 468 5.01 -12.67 -18.57
C VAL A 468 6.06 -13.66 -19.10
N ASP A 469 7.16 -13.88 -18.38
CA ASP A 469 8.24 -14.75 -18.84
C ASP A 469 8.20 -16.10 -18.12
N GLU A 470 7.73 -17.12 -18.82
CA GLU A 470 7.64 -18.49 -18.31
C GLU A 470 9.01 -19.13 -18.00
N THR A 471 10.10 -18.57 -18.56
CA THR A 471 11.47 -19.02 -18.30
C THR A 471 12.08 -18.43 -17.04
N PHE A 472 11.46 -17.40 -16.47
CA PHE A 472 11.87 -16.81 -15.21
C PHE A 472 11.30 -17.66 -14.05
N VAL A 473 12.14 -18.52 -13.47
CA VAL A 473 11.72 -19.55 -12.51
C VAL A 473 12.33 -19.37 -11.13
N ASP A 474 13.44 -18.63 -11.00
CA ASP A 474 14.16 -18.41 -9.75
C ASP A 474 15.05 -17.16 -9.82
N VAL A 475 15.68 -16.79 -8.69
CA VAL A 475 16.58 -15.63 -8.57
C VAL A 475 17.84 -15.76 -9.45
N PHE A 476 18.18 -16.95 -9.92
CA PHE A 476 19.34 -17.21 -10.76
C PHE A 476 19.03 -17.14 -12.26
N SER A 477 17.74 -17.03 -12.63
CA SER A 477 17.31 -17.01 -14.04
C SER A 477 17.77 -15.74 -14.78
N LYS A 478 17.79 -14.60 -14.12
CA LYS A 478 18.16 -13.30 -14.71
C LYS A 478 18.97 -12.41 -13.75
N PRO A 479 20.07 -12.90 -13.14
CA PRO A 479 20.75 -12.19 -12.06
C PRO A 479 21.37 -10.86 -12.48
N ASP A 480 21.77 -10.71 -13.75
CA ASP A 480 22.31 -9.44 -14.28
C ASP A 480 21.22 -8.36 -14.40
N LYS A 481 19.97 -8.75 -14.66
CA LYS A 481 18.83 -7.83 -14.80
C LYS A 481 18.13 -7.61 -13.45
N PHE A 482 17.86 -8.69 -12.74
CA PHE A 482 17.20 -8.68 -11.44
C PHE A 482 18.01 -9.52 -10.45
N PRO A 483 19.02 -8.92 -9.78
CA PRO A 483 19.75 -9.59 -8.72
C PRO A 483 18.79 -9.92 -7.55
N GLN A 484 19.08 -11.00 -6.83
CA GLN A 484 18.28 -11.39 -5.66
C GLN A 484 18.22 -10.26 -4.62
N PHE A 485 19.35 -9.57 -4.40
CA PHE A 485 19.43 -8.40 -3.54
C PHE A 485 19.62 -7.16 -4.40
N ASN A 486 18.71 -6.22 -4.28
CA ASN A 486 18.72 -4.93 -4.94
C ASN A 486 18.57 -3.80 -3.92
N VAL A 487 18.59 -2.57 -4.37
CA VAL A 487 18.49 -1.38 -3.52
C VAL A 487 17.18 -0.67 -3.79
N GLY A 488 16.54 -0.19 -2.74
CA GLY A 488 15.35 0.64 -2.83
C GLY A 488 15.60 1.94 -3.57
N ARG A 489 14.64 2.37 -4.39
CA ARG A 489 14.63 3.69 -5.02
C ARG A 489 13.22 4.25 -5.16
N ASN A 490 13.12 5.57 -5.22
CA ASN A 490 11.87 6.24 -5.52
C ASN A 490 11.97 6.93 -6.89
N SER A 491 11.40 6.31 -7.91
CA SER A 491 11.52 6.72 -9.32
C SER A 491 10.22 7.28 -9.92
N LYS A 492 9.03 7.04 -9.32
CA LYS A 492 7.72 7.47 -9.88
C LYS A 492 7.69 8.96 -10.22
N GLY A 493 8.14 9.82 -9.30
CA GLY A 493 8.21 11.27 -9.54
C GLY A 493 9.17 11.64 -10.65
N LEU A 494 10.37 11.04 -10.66
CA LEU A 494 11.37 11.29 -11.70
C LEU A 494 10.87 10.85 -13.07
N MET A 495 10.24 9.68 -13.19
CA MET A 495 9.68 9.19 -14.45
C MET A 495 8.64 10.16 -15.02
N ARG A 496 7.71 10.64 -14.20
CA ARG A 496 6.69 11.62 -14.58
C ARG A 496 7.34 12.92 -15.05
N ASP A 497 8.25 13.48 -14.25
CA ASP A 497 8.83 14.79 -14.51
C ASP A 497 9.79 14.75 -15.73
N VAL A 498 10.45 13.63 -15.97
CA VAL A 498 11.22 13.40 -17.21
C VAL A 498 10.30 13.37 -18.43
N ALA A 499 9.16 12.66 -18.34
CA ALA A 499 8.19 12.63 -19.43
C ALA A 499 7.60 14.02 -19.74
N GLU A 500 7.25 14.80 -18.72
CA GLU A 500 6.79 16.18 -18.86
C GLU A 500 7.84 17.08 -19.52
N MET A 501 9.10 16.97 -19.08
CA MET A 501 10.18 17.81 -19.63
C MET A 501 10.58 17.42 -21.06
N LYS A 502 10.29 16.20 -21.52
CA LYS A 502 10.45 15.81 -22.94
C LYS A 502 9.44 16.51 -23.86
N GLU A 503 8.25 16.77 -23.37
CA GLU A 503 7.18 17.48 -24.10
C GLU A 503 7.22 19.00 -23.88
N TYR A 504 8.15 19.49 -23.06
CA TYR A 504 8.27 20.91 -22.73
C TYR A 504 8.61 21.72 -23.99
N ASP A 505 7.90 22.86 -24.19
CA ASP A 505 8.20 23.79 -25.29
C ASP A 505 9.55 24.48 -25.10
N THR A 506 10.52 24.06 -25.88
CA THR A 506 11.89 24.59 -25.83
C THR A 506 12.14 25.77 -26.78
N SER A 507 11.09 26.32 -27.44
CA SER A 507 11.23 27.40 -28.43
C SER A 507 11.98 28.62 -27.88
N ASP A 508 11.76 28.96 -26.63
CA ASP A 508 12.31 30.12 -25.94
C ASP A 508 13.65 29.85 -25.21
N LEU A 509 14.14 28.61 -25.23
CA LEU A 509 15.42 28.24 -24.62
C LEU A 509 16.60 28.58 -25.54
N THR A 510 17.72 28.98 -24.94
CA THR A 510 18.99 29.08 -25.62
C THR A 510 19.50 27.69 -26.04
N ASP A 511 20.42 27.65 -27.03
CA ASP A 511 21.02 26.37 -27.48
C ASP A 511 21.78 25.66 -26.35
N GLU A 512 22.38 26.41 -25.41
CA GLU A 512 23.05 25.88 -24.23
C GLU A 512 22.03 25.23 -23.26
N GLU A 513 20.89 25.89 -22.98
CA GLU A 513 19.84 25.36 -22.13
C GLU A 513 19.18 24.12 -22.72
N LYS A 514 18.93 24.11 -24.05
CA LYS A 514 18.45 22.92 -24.75
C LYS A 514 19.40 21.73 -24.62
N ALA A 515 20.70 22.00 -24.75
CA ALA A 515 21.71 20.97 -24.61
C ALA A 515 21.79 20.41 -23.18
N LEU A 516 21.74 21.29 -22.17
CA LEU A 516 21.71 20.90 -20.76
C LEU A 516 20.49 20.08 -20.42
N LEU A 517 19.28 20.51 -20.85
CA LEU A 517 18.04 19.76 -20.62
C LEU A 517 18.08 18.39 -21.26
N LYS A 518 18.50 18.33 -22.53
CA LYS A 518 18.61 17.06 -23.24
C LYS A 518 19.57 16.08 -22.57
N ASP A 519 20.73 16.59 -22.09
CA ASP A 519 21.73 15.77 -21.40
C ASP A 519 21.21 15.27 -20.04
N ALA A 520 20.57 16.13 -19.27
CA ALA A 520 19.98 15.77 -17.98
C ALA A 520 18.86 14.72 -18.14
N ILE A 521 17.98 14.88 -19.13
CA ILE A 521 16.95 13.88 -19.46
C ILE A 521 17.61 12.54 -19.82
N ALA A 522 18.62 12.55 -20.70
CA ALA A 522 19.30 11.32 -21.15
C ALA A 522 20.00 10.59 -19.98
N GLN A 523 20.61 11.32 -19.04
CA GLN A 523 21.21 10.73 -17.85
C GLN A 523 20.15 10.11 -16.91
N ALA A 524 19.05 10.81 -16.69
CA ALA A 524 17.93 10.29 -15.88
C ALA A 524 17.32 9.03 -16.51
N GLU A 525 17.04 9.04 -17.83
CA GLU A 525 16.53 7.87 -18.55
C GLU A 525 17.51 6.69 -18.47
N ALA A 526 18.81 6.92 -18.64
CA ALA A 526 19.81 5.86 -18.55
C ALA A 526 19.83 5.17 -17.18
N GLN A 527 19.55 5.91 -16.09
CA GLN A 527 19.44 5.32 -14.75
C GLN A 527 18.07 4.66 -14.52
N LEU A 528 17.00 5.20 -15.07
CA LEU A 528 15.67 4.58 -15.02
C LEU A 528 15.63 3.25 -15.80
N ASP A 529 16.42 3.10 -16.83
CA ASP A 529 16.53 1.84 -17.59
C ASP A 529 17.29 0.74 -16.83
N GLN A 530 18.11 1.08 -15.83
CA GLN A 530 18.82 0.11 -15.01
C GLN A 530 17.87 -0.58 -14.04
N THR A 531 17.96 -1.91 -13.93
CA THR A 531 17.22 -2.73 -12.97
C THR A 531 18.11 -3.37 -11.91
N ASN A 532 19.43 -3.45 -12.16
CA ASN A 532 20.45 -3.66 -11.15
C ASN A 532 20.96 -2.28 -10.72
N VAL A 533 20.49 -1.78 -9.58
CA VAL A 533 20.56 -0.36 -9.21
C VAL A 533 21.90 0.01 -8.58
N ASP A 534 22.60 0.98 -9.19
CA ASP A 534 23.63 1.77 -8.51
C ASP A 534 22.94 3.03 -7.93
N ILE A 535 22.67 3.02 -6.62
CA ILE A 535 21.89 4.07 -5.98
C ILE A 535 22.58 5.44 -6.01
N ASP A 536 23.91 5.48 -5.89
CA ASP A 536 24.66 6.73 -5.94
C ASP A 536 24.59 7.36 -7.33
N ALA A 537 24.70 6.54 -8.38
CA ALA A 537 24.57 6.99 -9.76
C ALA A 537 23.12 7.44 -10.08
N PHE A 538 22.13 6.74 -9.55
CA PHE A 538 20.72 7.11 -9.71
C PHE A 538 20.40 8.45 -9.03
N GLU A 539 20.77 8.63 -7.76
CA GLU A 539 20.53 9.88 -7.02
C GLU A 539 21.29 11.05 -7.65
N ALA A 540 22.53 10.85 -8.10
CA ALA A 540 23.29 11.89 -8.81
C ALA A 540 22.62 12.34 -10.12
N ALA A 541 22.09 11.40 -10.90
CA ALA A 541 21.38 11.72 -12.14
C ALA A 541 20.04 12.43 -11.88
N LYS A 542 19.32 12.01 -10.85
CA LYS A 542 18.07 12.61 -10.38
C LYS A 542 18.29 14.05 -9.91
N ASP A 543 19.30 14.30 -9.06
CA ASP A 543 19.65 15.64 -8.58
C ASP A 543 20.06 16.56 -9.73
N ASN A 544 20.85 16.04 -10.69
CA ASN A 544 21.21 16.81 -11.89
C ASN A 544 19.96 17.18 -12.70
N PHE A 545 19.06 16.23 -12.93
CA PHE A 545 17.82 16.48 -13.67
C PHE A 545 16.96 17.56 -12.99
N TYR A 546 16.72 17.45 -11.69
CA TYR A 546 15.91 18.44 -10.96
C TYR A 546 16.58 19.81 -10.92
N SER A 547 17.90 19.88 -10.76
CA SER A 547 18.66 21.15 -10.82
C SER A 547 18.49 21.85 -12.17
N VAL A 548 18.58 21.10 -13.28
CA VAL A 548 18.41 21.64 -14.63
C VAL A 548 16.96 22.04 -14.89
N ARG A 549 16.01 21.19 -14.53
CA ARG A 549 14.57 21.48 -14.64
C ARG A 549 14.19 22.77 -13.92
N ASP A 550 14.59 22.91 -12.67
CA ASP A 550 14.23 24.05 -11.84
C ASP A 550 14.89 25.34 -12.34
N ARG A 551 16.11 25.28 -12.84
CA ARG A 551 16.76 26.40 -13.53
C ARG A 551 15.98 26.86 -14.76
N ILE A 552 15.44 25.94 -15.54
CA ILE A 552 14.66 26.25 -16.76
C ILE A 552 13.29 26.81 -16.40
N LEU A 553 12.57 26.18 -15.48
CA LEU A 553 11.22 26.60 -15.10
C LEU A 553 11.18 27.92 -14.33
N ASN A 554 12.26 28.28 -13.63
CA ASN A 554 12.35 29.50 -12.81
C ASN A 554 13.19 30.62 -13.46
N ARG A 555 13.65 30.47 -14.72
CA ARG A 555 14.54 31.43 -15.39
C ARG A 555 13.98 32.85 -15.46
N ASP A 556 12.64 33.00 -15.58
CA ASP A 556 11.96 34.29 -15.71
C ASP A 556 11.35 34.76 -14.38
N LYS A 557 11.52 34.01 -13.27
CA LYS A 557 11.07 34.43 -11.94
C LYS A 557 12.15 35.31 -11.31
N GLU A 558 11.81 36.52 -10.90
CA GLU A 558 12.66 37.28 -10.00
C GLU A 558 12.93 36.42 -8.75
N PRO A 559 14.16 36.46 -8.19
CA PRO A 559 14.43 35.71 -6.97
C PRO A 559 13.44 36.20 -5.92
N GLU A 560 12.52 35.33 -5.51
CA GLU A 560 11.72 35.58 -4.32
C GLU A 560 12.72 35.84 -3.19
N GLU A 561 12.72 37.06 -2.65
CA GLU A 561 13.35 37.31 -1.37
C GLU A 561 12.77 36.22 -0.45
N LYS A 562 13.61 35.31 0.01
CA LYS A 562 13.23 34.36 1.08
C LYS A 562 12.73 35.26 2.20
N GLU A 563 11.42 35.47 2.30
CA GLU A 563 10.83 35.84 3.55
C GLU A 563 11.34 34.79 4.52
N ASN A 564 12.27 35.20 5.37
CA ASN A 564 12.59 34.46 6.55
C ASN A 564 11.26 34.16 7.20
N GLY A 565 10.82 32.89 7.12
CA GLY A 565 9.62 32.45 7.79
C GLY A 565 9.72 32.94 9.23
N ALA A 566 9.04 34.04 9.50
CA ALA A 566 8.94 34.54 10.84
C ALA A 566 8.21 33.44 11.58
N TYR A 567 8.95 32.68 12.39
CA TYR A 567 8.34 31.83 13.39
C TYR A 567 7.39 32.72 14.15
N MET A 568 6.09 32.53 13.92
CA MET A 568 5.05 33.25 14.61
C MET A 568 5.31 33.01 16.10
N ASN A 569 5.55 34.09 16.85
CA ASN A 569 5.82 33.91 18.26
C ASN A 569 4.54 33.38 18.95
N PHE A 570 4.72 32.65 20.05
CA PHE A 570 3.64 32.00 20.79
C PHE A 570 2.48 32.97 21.15
N GLU A 571 2.80 34.22 21.40
CA GLU A 571 1.82 35.26 21.75
C GLU A 571 0.95 35.69 20.55
N ASP A 572 1.54 35.72 19.36
CA ASP A 572 0.82 36.04 18.12
C ASP A 572 0.00 34.82 17.62
N ALA A 573 0.50 33.60 17.81
CA ALA A 573 -0.26 32.39 17.57
C ALA A 573 -1.48 32.30 18.51
N LEU A 574 -1.32 32.56 19.81
CA LEU A 574 -2.42 32.63 20.75
C LEU A 574 -3.44 33.72 20.39
N LYS A 575 -2.99 34.91 19.95
CA LYS A 575 -3.89 35.99 19.51
C LYS A 575 -4.70 35.58 18.28
N GLN A 576 -4.08 34.92 17.31
CA GLN A 576 -4.79 34.40 16.12
C GLN A 576 -5.79 33.30 16.49
N ILE A 577 -5.43 32.38 17.37
CA ILE A 577 -6.36 31.35 17.89
C ILE A 577 -7.52 32.00 18.64
N PHE A 578 -7.26 32.99 19.52
CA PHE A 578 -8.29 33.71 20.24
C PHE A 578 -9.21 34.49 19.30
N GLN A 579 -8.63 35.15 18.29
CA GLN A 579 -9.40 35.88 17.29
C GLN A 579 -10.28 34.92 16.48
N MET A 580 -9.72 33.80 16.04
CA MET A 580 -10.42 32.78 15.27
C MET A 580 -11.54 32.11 16.09
N LEU A 581 -11.27 31.76 17.35
CA LEU A 581 -12.31 31.25 18.27
C LEU A 581 -13.40 32.29 18.49
N THR A 582 -13.04 33.57 18.59
CA THR A 582 -14.01 34.67 18.71
C THR A 582 -14.84 34.83 17.44
N ASP A 583 -14.21 34.70 16.27
CA ASP A 583 -14.89 34.82 14.98
C ASP A 583 -15.81 33.60 14.75
N ILE A 584 -15.38 32.39 15.14
CA ILE A 584 -16.22 31.19 15.12
C ILE A 584 -17.40 31.33 16.09
N LEU A 585 -17.16 31.77 17.31
CA LEU A 585 -18.22 32.03 18.27
C LEU A 585 -19.18 33.13 17.76
N TYR A 586 -18.68 34.14 17.06
CA TYR A 586 -19.50 35.19 16.45
C TYR A 586 -20.33 34.65 15.28
N ILE A 587 -19.78 33.72 14.47
CA ILE A 587 -20.52 33.08 13.38
C ILE A 587 -21.65 32.20 13.92
N PHE A 588 -21.39 31.42 14.97
CA PHE A 588 -22.38 30.50 15.53
C PHE A 588 -23.35 31.13 16.54
N PHE A 589 -22.95 32.16 17.27
CA PHE A 589 -23.75 32.77 18.35
C PHE A 589 -24.09 34.25 18.12
N GLY A 590 -23.59 34.87 17.05
CA GLY A 590 -23.78 36.29 16.75
C GLY A 590 -25.21 36.72 16.45
N ASN A 591 -26.17 35.82 16.41
CA ASN A 591 -27.62 36.12 16.34
C ASN A 591 -28.39 35.91 17.65
N ALA A 592 -27.73 35.46 18.72
CA ALA A 592 -28.35 35.37 20.06
C ALA A 592 -27.87 36.57 20.86
N GLY A 593 -28.66 37.64 20.87
CA GLY A 593 -28.34 38.94 21.45
C GLY A 593 -27.69 38.83 22.83
N PHE A 594 -26.43 39.23 22.91
CA PHE A 594 -25.85 39.79 24.12
C PHE A 594 -26.07 41.30 24.07
N GLY A 595 -27.25 41.69 24.56
CA GLY A 595 -27.47 43.04 24.98
C GLY A 595 -26.65 43.31 26.26
N GLU A 596 -25.93 44.39 26.23
CA GLU A 596 -25.37 45.18 27.33
C GLU A 596 -25.29 44.51 28.73
N MET A 597 -24.08 44.11 29.15
CA MET A 597 -23.58 44.37 30.51
C MET A 597 -22.11 44.77 30.47
#